data_d37554b7a13288e9528bdbd643405108
#
_entry.id   d37554b7a13288e9528bdbd643405108
#
_cell.length_a   1.000
_cell.length_b   1.000
_cell.length_c   1.000
_cell.angle_alpha   90.00
_cell.angle_beta   90.00
_cell.angle_gamma   90.00
#
_symmetry.space_group_name_H-M   'P 1'
#
loop_
_entity.id
_entity.type
_entity.pdbx_description
1 polymer ?
#
loop_
_entity_poly.entity_id
_entity_poly.type
_entity_poly.pdbx_seq_one_letter_code
_entity_poly.pdbx_strand_id
1 'polypeptide(L)' 'MTIGSNIKKYREANGYTRKEFAELIDRSYNTLRCYECDIEIPSPYVLLKMATVLDISILDILKGTRE' A
#
# COMPACT_ATOMS: atom_id res chain seq x y z
N MET A 1 0.25 4.11 -13.87
CA MET A 1 0.31 4.00 -12.41
C MET A 1 0.32 2.52 -12.02
N THR A 2 0.95 2.20 -10.93
CA THR A 2 1.07 0.83 -10.47
C THR A 2 0.44 0.73 -9.07
N ILE A 3 0.21 -0.51 -8.63
CA ILE A 3 -0.30 -0.74 -7.27
C ILE A 3 0.68 -0.14 -6.26
N GLY A 4 1.98 -0.35 -6.46
CA GLY A 4 3.00 0.18 -5.54
C GLY A 4 3.00 1.70 -5.49
N SER A 5 2.92 2.36 -6.63
CA SER A 5 2.90 3.82 -6.65
C SER A 5 1.62 4.38 -6.01
N ASN A 6 0.50 3.67 -6.16
CA ASN A 6 -0.75 4.07 -5.51
C ASN A 6 -0.65 3.93 -4.00
N ILE A 7 -0.08 2.83 -3.51
CA ILE A 7 0.13 2.63 -2.08
C ILE A 7 0.96 3.77 -1.50
N LYS A 8 2.06 4.09 -2.16
CA LYS A 8 2.95 5.17 -1.71
C LYS A 8 2.22 6.50 -1.70
N LYS A 9 1.47 6.78 -2.76
CA LYS A 9 0.72 8.03 -2.88
C LYS A 9 -0.26 8.22 -1.73
N TYR A 10 -1.07 7.21 -1.45
CA TYR A 10 -2.06 7.31 -0.38
C TYR A 10 -1.40 7.30 1.00
N ARG A 11 -0.31 6.56 1.16
CA ARG A 11 0.45 6.56 2.41
C ARG A 11 0.96 7.98 2.71
N GLU A 12 1.60 8.60 1.73
CA GLU A 12 2.15 9.95 1.90
C GLU A 12 1.06 10.98 2.10
N ALA A 13 -0.06 10.83 1.39
CA ALA A 13 -1.19 11.74 1.54
C ALA A 13 -1.77 11.72 2.95
N ASN A 14 -1.64 10.59 3.66
CA ASN A 14 -2.09 10.47 5.04
C ASN A 14 -1.00 10.81 6.06
N GLY A 15 0.17 11.21 5.59
CA GLY A 15 1.26 11.62 6.47
C GLY A 15 2.01 10.49 7.16
N TYR A 16 1.87 9.26 6.69
CA TYR A 16 2.57 8.12 7.27
C TYR A 16 3.95 7.98 6.67
N THR A 17 4.94 7.75 7.54
CA THR A 17 6.24 7.28 7.06
C THR A 17 6.09 5.81 6.68
N ARG A 18 7.05 5.29 5.90
CA ARG A 18 7.04 3.89 5.53
C ARG A 18 7.07 2.99 6.77
N LYS A 19 7.88 3.38 7.78
CA LYS A 19 7.97 2.62 9.02
C LYS A 19 6.63 2.57 9.75
N GLU A 20 5.97 3.72 9.88
CA GLU A 20 4.68 3.79 10.56
C GLU A 20 3.63 2.94 9.85
N PHE A 21 3.56 3.06 8.54
CA PHE A 21 2.56 2.34 7.78
C PHE A 21 2.81 0.84 7.80
N ALA A 22 4.08 0.42 7.71
CA ALA A 22 4.42 -0.99 7.80
C ALA A 22 3.93 -1.61 9.12
N GLU A 23 4.12 -0.89 10.22
CA GLU A 23 3.64 -1.34 11.52
C GLU A 23 2.11 -1.47 11.54
N LEU A 24 1.42 -0.51 10.94
CA LEU A 24 -0.05 -0.51 10.93
C LEU A 24 -0.64 -1.66 10.11
N ILE A 25 0.06 -2.08 9.08
CA ILE A 25 -0.40 -3.21 8.26
C ILE A 25 0.23 -4.54 8.70
N ASP A 26 0.98 -4.52 9.79
CA ASP A 26 1.62 -5.70 10.37
C ASP A 26 2.56 -6.38 9.38
N ARG A 27 3.39 -5.61 8.72
CA ARG A 27 4.42 -6.11 7.80
C ARG A 27 5.72 -5.39 8.09
N SER A 28 6.84 -5.99 7.67
CA SER A 28 8.14 -5.37 7.87
C SER A 28 8.31 -4.17 6.94
N TYR A 29 9.21 -3.28 7.33
CA TYR A 29 9.59 -2.14 6.52
C TYR A 29 10.02 -2.58 5.12
N ASN A 30 10.86 -3.62 5.06
CA ASN A 30 11.37 -4.10 3.78
C ASN A 30 10.26 -4.66 2.89
N THR A 31 9.30 -5.35 3.48
CA THR A 31 8.17 -5.89 2.73
C THR A 31 7.34 -4.75 2.12
N LEU A 32 7.07 -3.71 2.90
CA LEU A 32 6.33 -2.56 2.38
C LEU A 32 7.12 -1.86 1.27
N ARG A 33 8.43 -1.74 1.45
CA ARG A 33 9.29 -1.17 0.40
C ARG A 33 9.16 -1.96 -0.89
N CYS A 34 9.15 -3.29 -0.78
CA CYS A 34 8.98 -4.15 -1.95
C CYS A 34 7.63 -3.94 -2.63
N TYR A 35 6.57 -3.75 -1.84
CA TYR A 35 5.25 -3.45 -2.40
C TYR A 35 5.26 -2.12 -3.14
N GLU A 36 5.84 -1.09 -2.54
CA GLU A 36 5.85 0.25 -3.15
C GLU A 36 6.74 0.34 -4.38
N CYS A 37 7.76 -0.54 -4.46
CA CYS A 37 8.65 -0.59 -5.63
C CYS A 37 8.20 -1.62 -6.67
N ASP A 38 7.02 -2.21 -6.49
CA ASP A 38 6.46 -3.21 -7.40
C ASP A 38 7.34 -4.46 -7.57
N ILE A 39 8.14 -4.76 -6.54
CA ILE A 39 8.92 -5.99 -6.50
C ILE A 39 8.02 -7.15 -6.09
N GLU A 40 7.10 -6.89 -5.18
CA GLU A 40 6.10 -7.86 -4.73
C GLU A 40 4.71 -7.24 -4.84
N ILE A 41 3.72 -8.08 -5.06
CA ILE A 41 2.31 -7.65 -5.10
C ILE A 41 1.66 -8.08 -3.79
N PRO A 42 1.04 -7.13 -3.06
CA PRO A 42 0.36 -7.50 -1.81
C PRO A 42 -0.79 -8.47 -2.07
N SER A 43 -1.00 -9.39 -1.15
CA SER A 43 -2.14 -10.29 -1.23
C SER A 43 -3.44 -9.49 -1.03
N PRO A 44 -4.59 -10.04 -1.43
CA PRO A 44 -5.87 -9.36 -1.20
C PRO A 44 -6.09 -9.01 0.27
N TYR A 45 -5.67 -9.87 1.18
CA TYR A 45 -5.78 -9.60 2.62
C TYR A 45 -4.98 -8.36 3.03
N VAL A 46 -3.75 -8.26 2.53
CA VAL A 46 -2.90 -7.11 2.84
C VAL A 46 -3.45 -5.84 2.20
N LEU A 47 -3.95 -5.93 0.97
CA LEU A 47 -4.58 -4.79 0.31
C LEU A 47 -5.78 -4.27 1.08
N LEU A 48 -6.60 -5.18 1.60
CA LEU A 48 -7.75 -4.81 2.42
C LEU A 48 -7.31 -4.10 3.69
N LYS A 49 -6.24 -4.60 4.31
CA LYS A 49 -5.69 -4.00 5.51
C LYS A 49 -5.18 -2.58 5.23
N MET A 50 -4.47 -2.40 4.12
CA MET A 50 -4.00 -1.09 3.70
C MET A 50 -5.15 -0.13 3.47
N ALA A 51 -6.19 -0.57 2.76
CA ALA A 51 -7.35 0.26 2.48
C ALA A 51 -8.04 0.69 3.78
N THR A 52 -8.13 -0.22 4.74
CA THR A 52 -8.74 0.08 6.03
C THR A 52 -7.93 1.14 6.79
N VAL A 53 -6.61 0.98 6.83
CA VAL A 53 -5.74 1.94 7.53
C VAL A 53 -5.77 3.30 6.86
N LEU A 54 -5.82 3.32 5.53
CA LEU A 54 -5.83 4.56 4.75
C LEU A 54 -7.22 5.17 4.62
N ASP A 55 -8.24 4.47 5.09
CA ASP A 55 -9.64 4.90 5.00
C ASP A 55 -10.06 5.18 3.56
N ILE A 56 -9.71 4.27 2.67
CA ILE A 56 -10.06 4.34 1.25
C ILE A 56 -10.60 2.99 0.80
N SER A 57 -11.18 2.95 -0.39
CA SER A 57 -11.60 1.71 -1.01
C SER A 57 -10.39 0.96 -1.55
N ILE A 58 -10.44 -0.37 -1.52
CA ILE A 58 -9.41 -1.18 -2.15
C ILE A 58 -9.32 -0.85 -3.65
N LEU A 59 -10.43 -0.43 -4.26
CA LEU A 59 -10.45 -0.02 -5.65
C LEU A 59 -9.58 1.20 -5.91
N ASP A 60 -9.45 2.08 -4.92
CA ASP A 60 -8.59 3.25 -5.05
C ASP A 60 -7.12 2.83 -5.21
N ILE A 61 -6.71 1.78 -4.51
CA ILE A 61 -5.33 1.28 -4.61
C ILE A 61 -5.10 0.65 -5.99
N LEU A 62 -6.13 0.05 -6.57
CA LEU A 62 -6.03 -0.63 -7.86
C LEU A 62 -6.30 0.28 -9.06
N LYS A 63 -6.75 1.48 -8.80
CA LYS A 63 -7.20 2.41 -9.84
C LYS A 63 -6.04 2.76 -10.79
N GLY A 64 -6.32 2.67 -12.08
CA GLY A 64 -5.33 3.04 -13.09
C GLY A 64 -4.23 2.02 -13.30
N THR A 65 -4.29 0.88 -12.60
CA THR A 65 -3.30 -0.18 -12.81
C THR A 65 -3.72 -1.08 -13.98
N ARG A 66 -2.75 -1.77 -14.55
CA ARG A 66 -3.00 -2.72 -15.63
C ARG A 66 -2.51 -4.10 -15.25
N GLU A 67 -3.17 -5.08 -15.84
CA GLU A 67 -2.77 -6.46 -15.67
C GLU A 67 -1.37 -6.70 -16.21
#